data_ac82b970be5ed9526d8e19728d5f29cc
#
_entry.id   ac82b970be5ed9526d8e19728d5f29cc
#
_cell.length_a   1.000
_cell.length_b   1.000
_cell.length_c   1.000
_cell.angle_alpha   90.00
_cell.angle_beta   90.00
_cell.angle_gamma   90.00
#
_symmetry.space_group_name_H-M   'P 1'
#
loop_
_entity.id
_entity.type
_entity.pdbx_description
1 polymer ?
#
loop_
_entity_poly.entity_id
_entity_poly.type
_entity_poly.pdbx_seq_one_letter_code
_entity_poly.pdbx_strand_id
1 'polypeptide(L)'
;DYKLASHMGKIRSHGITRNANEWNNIEAEPWWYEQQEIGFNYRMTDIAAALGLSQLNNLDRSLHRRSEIAATYNYEFSDSPVILPWQRPGAETSWHLYVIRVDPVRSRVSRRELYDECRRAEIGVNVHYIPVHWQPIYRKLGFRRGDYPQAEEYYASALSLPIYYGLAETQLAHVIATVKGHL
;
A
#
# COMPACT_ATOMS: atom_id res chain seq x y z
N ASP A 1 -12.44 -20.31 6.39
CA ASP A 1 -13.77 -20.75 6.84
C ASP A 1 -14.74 -20.76 5.66
N TYR A 2 -15.27 -21.95 5.30
CA TYR A 2 -16.16 -22.12 4.15
C TYR A 2 -17.50 -21.35 4.30
N LYS A 3 -18.06 -21.34 5.50
CA LYS A 3 -19.32 -20.62 5.77
C LYS A 3 -19.17 -19.12 5.54
N LEU A 4 -18.08 -18.54 6.02
CA LEU A 4 -17.78 -17.13 5.79
C LEU A 4 -17.60 -16.83 4.30
N ALA A 5 -16.85 -17.66 3.56
CA ALA A 5 -16.64 -17.47 2.13
C ALA A 5 -17.96 -17.56 1.33
N SER A 6 -18.83 -18.50 1.67
CA SER A 6 -20.16 -18.64 1.07
C SER A 6 -21.04 -17.40 1.34
N HIS A 7 -21.06 -16.94 2.58
CA HIS A 7 -21.81 -15.74 2.98
C HIS A 7 -21.30 -14.49 2.24
N MET A 8 -19.98 -14.27 2.20
CA MET A 8 -19.37 -13.17 1.42
C MET A 8 -19.74 -13.25 -0.05
N GLY A 9 -19.82 -14.44 -0.64
CA GLY A 9 -20.26 -14.68 -2.02
C GLY A 9 -21.69 -14.21 -2.27
N LYS A 10 -22.60 -14.45 -1.32
CA LYS A 10 -24.00 -13.97 -1.39
C LYS A 10 -24.07 -12.45 -1.25
N ILE A 11 -23.48 -11.89 -0.21
CA ILE A 11 -23.50 -10.43 0.03
C ILE A 11 -22.91 -9.66 -1.16
N ARG A 12 -21.83 -10.13 -1.76
CA ARG A 12 -21.23 -9.55 -2.97
C ARG A 12 -22.21 -9.45 -4.15
N SER A 13 -23.23 -10.33 -4.18
CA SER A 13 -24.18 -10.46 -5.28
C SER A 13 -25.62 -10.27 -4.80
N HIS A 14 -25.90 -9.13 -4.17
CA HIS A 14 -27.23 -8.69 -3.70
C HIS A 14 -27.84 -9.56 -2.60
N GLY A 15 -27.09 -10.42 -1.91
CA GLY A 15 -27.62 -11.38 -0.95
C GLY A 15 -28.43 -12.50 -1.60
N ILE A 16 -28.21 -12.77 -2.89
CA ILE A 16 -28.95 -13.73 -3.69
C ILE A 16 -28.28 -15.10 -3.66
N THR A 17 -29.07 -16.15 -3.55
CA THR A 17 -28.67 -17.54 -3.81
C THR A 17 -29.42 -18.15 -4.98
N ARG A 18 -28.71 -18.94 -5.78
CA ARG A 18 -29.26 -19.82 -6.81
C ARG A 18 -29.17 -21.32 -6.41
N ASN A 19 -28.69 -21.59 -5.21
CA ASN A 19 -28.58 -22.93 -4.67
C ASN A 19 -29.96 -23.38 -4.17
N ALA A 20 -30.57 -24.33 -4.85
CA ALA A 20 -31.90 -24.85 -4.53
C ALA A 20 -32.03 -25.39 -3.09
N ASN A 21 -30.95 -25.89 -2.47
CA ASN A 21 -30.94 -26.33 -1.10
C ASN A 21 -31.08 -25.21 -0.06
N GLU A 22 -31.00 -23.98 -0.50
CA GLU A 22 -31.10 -22.80 0.36
C GLU A 22 -32.40 -22.01 0.12
N TRP A 23 -33.24 -22.47 -0.80
CA TRP A 23 -34.51 -21.80 -1.09
C TRP A 23 -35.57 -22.09 -0.03
N ASN A 24 -36.38 -21.09 0.24
CA ASN A 24 -37.56 -21.23 1.09
C ASN A 24 -38.81 -21.65 0.29
N ASN A 25 -38.80 -21.41 -1.01
CA ASN A 25 -39.92 -21.77 -1.90
C ASN A 25 -39.71 -23.18 -2.46
N ILE A 26 -40.69 -24.05 -2.19
CA ILE A 26 -40.68 -25.46 -2.60
C ILE A 26 -41.15 -25.66 -4.05
N GLU A 27 -41.91 -24.71 -4.60
CA GLU A 27 -42.46 -24.73 -5.97
C GLU A 27 -41.60 -23.92 -6.96
N ALA A 28 -40.27 -23.90 -6.73
CA ALA A 28 -39.35 -23.09 -7.50
C ALA A 28 -39.15 -23.58 -8.94
N GLU A 29 -39.26 -22.71 -9.92
CA GLU A 29 -39.03 -22.97 -11.35
C GLU A 29 -37.52 -22.96 -11.68
N PRO A 30 -37.08 -23.49 -12.84
CA PRO A 30 -35.65 -23.62 -13.18
C PRO A 30 -34.86 -22.30 -13.20
N TRP A 31 -35.52 -21.18 -13.39
CA TRP A 31 -34.92 -19.83 -13.37
C TRP A 31 -34.96 -19.18 -12.00
N TRP A 32 -35.47 -19.86 -10.96
CA TRP A 32 -35.69 -19.30 -9.62
C TRP A 32 -34.36 -18.91 -8.93
N TYR A 33 -34.42 -17.88 -8.16
CA TYR A 33 -33.41 -17.47 -7.20
C TYR A 33 -34.09 -16.76 -6.03
N GLU A 34 -33.44 -16.71 -4.89
CA GLU A 34 -33.97 -16.02 -3.73
C GLU A 34 -32.95 -15.03 -3.16
N GLN A 35 -33.42 -13.84 -2.83
CA GLN A 35 -32.66 -12.90 -2.01
C GLN A 35 -32.87 -13.28 -0.54
N GLN A 36 -31.83 -13.81 0.09
CA GLN A 36 -31.85 -14.26 1.48
C GLN A 36 -31.58 -13.15 2.48
N GLU A 37 -30.87 -12.10 2.04
CA GLU A 37 -30.44 -10.98 2.84
C GLU A 37 -30.15 -9.74 1.99
N ILE A 38 -30.01 -8.58 2.62
CA ILE A 38 -29.58 -7.37 1.89
C ILE A 38 -28.09 -7.47 1.58
N GLY A 39 -27.73 -7.34 0.31
CA GLY A 39 -26.36 -7.38 -0.16
C GLY A 39 -26.01 -6.22 -1.07
N PHE A 40 -24.81 -6.28 -1.63
CA PHE A 40 -24.22 -5.26 -2.50
C PHE A 40 -24.03 -5.77 -3.92
N ASN A 41 -23.74 -4.88 -4.85
CA ASN A 41 -23.23 -5.23 -6.17
C ASN A 41 -21.70 -5.05 -6.19
N TYR A 42 -20.99 -5.98 -5.59
CA TYR A 42 -19.52 -5.96 -5.46
C TYR A 42 -18.86 -7.02 -6.35
N ARG A 43 -19.48 -7.33 -7.47
CA ARG A 43 -18.87 -8.23 -8.46
C ARG A 43 -17.79 -7.48 -9.25
N MET A 44 -16.64 -8.15 -9.42
CA MET A 44 -15.61 -7.68 -10.33
C MET A 44 -16.14 -7.73 -11.77
N THR A 45 -15.88 -6.69 -12.55
CA THR A 45 -16.21 -6.70 -13.98
C THR A 45 -15.23 -7.59 -14.75
N ASP A 46 -15.64 -8.13 -15.89
CA ASP A 46 -14.78 -8.97 -16.74
C ASP A 46 -13.53 -8.23 -17.21
N ILE A 47 -13.64 -6.93 -17.48
CA ILE A 47 -12.50 -6.07 -17.85
C ILE A 47 -11.49 -6.00 -16.68
N ALA A 48 -11.97 -5.75 -15.46
CA ALA A 48 -11.11 -5.72 -14.29
C ALA A 48 -10.48 -7.09 -13.99
N ALA A 49 -11.23 -8.18 -14.18
CA ALA A 49 -10.75 -9.53 -14.02
C ALA A 49 -9.67 -9.89 -15.07
N ALA A 50 -9.88 -9.55 -16.34
CA ALA A 50 -8.91 -9.77 -17.40
C ALA A 50 -7.61 -9.00 -17.15
N LEU A 51 -7.70 -7.73 -16.72
CA LEU A 51 -6.53 -6.94 -16.33
C LEU A 51 -5.82 -7.58 -15.14
N GLY A 52 -6.56 -8.00 -14.10
CA GLY A 52 -6.01 -8.67 -12.92
C GLY A 52 -5.25 -9.95 -13.28
N LEU A 53 -5.80 -10.80 -14.14
CA LEU A 53 -5.14 -12.01 -14.64
C LEU A 53 -3.85 -11.68 -15.40
N SER A 54 -3.89 -10.67 -16.28
CA SER A 54 -2.71 -10.21 -17.00
C SER A 54 -1.60 -9.72 -16.06
N GLN A 55 -1.94 -8.96 -15.02
CA GLN A 55 -0.99 -8.48 -14.01
C GLN A 55 -0.43 -9.63 -13.15
N LEU A 56 -1.27 -10.60 -12.81
CA LEU A 56 -0.86 -11.76 -12.02
C LEU A 56 0.24 -12.58 -12.72
N ASN A 57 0.20 -12.71 -14.05
CA ASN A 57 1.24 -13.37 -14.83
C ASN A 57 2.62 -12.67 -14.74
N ASN A 58 2.65 -11.40 -14.35
CA ASN A 58 3.89 -10.62 -14.20
C ASN A 58 4.29 -10.44 -12.73
N LEU A 59 3.55 -11.03 -11.78
CA LEU A 59 3.72 -10.74 -10.36
C LEU A 59 5.13 -11.06 -9.86
N ASP A 60 5.60 -12.28 -10.08
CA ASP A 60 6.91 -12.74 -9.58
C ASP A 60 8.06 -11.88 -10.12
N ARG A 61 8.02 -11.56 -11.42
CA ARG A 61 9.01 -10.67 -12.04
C ARG A 61 8.98 -9.26 -11.42
N SER A 62 7.79 -8.75 -11.14
CA SER A 62 7.63 -7.42 -10.53
C SER A 62 8.11 -7.41 -9.08
N LEU A 63 7.86 -8.47 -8.32
CA LEU A 63 8.33 -8.62 -6.93
C LEU A 63 9.85 -8.74 -6.88
N HIS A 64 10.44 -9.55 -7.77
CA HIS A 64 11.89 -9.70 -7.87
C HIS A 64 12.55 -8.34 -8.15
N ARG A 65 12.09 -7.62 -9.18
CA ARG A 65 12.65 -6.30 -9.52
C ARG A 65 12.52 -5.28 -8.37
N ARG A 66 11.41 -5.25 -7.67
CA ARG A 66 11.25 -4.37 -6.49
C ARG A 66 12.21 -4.75 -5.37
N SER A 67 12.46 -6.03 -5.17
CA SER A 67 13.43 -6.52 -4.18
C SER A 67 14.86 -6.12 -4.53
N GLU A 68 15.26 -6.16 -5.81
CA GLU A 68 16.56 -5.67 -6.29
C GLU A 68 16.73 -4.18 -6.02
N ILE A 69 15.71 -3.37 -6.37
CA ILE A 69 15.74 -1.91 -6.13
C ILE A 69 15.87 -1.63 -4.63
N ALA A 70 15.09 -2.33 -3.79
CA ALA A 70 15.15 -2.15 -2.35
C ALA A 70 16.52 -2.54 -1.77
N ALA A 71 17.13 -3.64 -2.27
CA ALA A 71 18.46 -4.05 -1.86
C ALA A 71 19.52 -3.01 -2.27
N THR A 72 19.40 -2.42 -3.46
CA THR A 72 20.28 -1.33 -3.91
C THR A 72 20.13 -0.10 -3.02
N TYR A 73 18.92 0.32 -2.68
CA TYR A 73 18.70 1.41 -1.75
C TYR A 73 19.28 1.12 -0.36
N ASN A 74 19.06 -0.09 0.18
CA ASN A 74 19.63 -0.49 1.46
C ASN A 74 21.15 -0.41 1.48
N TYR A 75 21.80 -0.88 0.42
CA TYR A 75 23.25 -0.83 0.27
C TYR A 75 23.76 0.62 0.17
N GLU A 76 23.17 1.41 -0.71
CA GLU A 76 23.62 2.77 -0.99
C GLU A 76 23.39 3.75 0.16
N PHE A 77 22.37 3.53 0.97
CA PHE A 77 22.04 4.39 2.10
C PHE A 77 22.52 3.85 3.44
N SER A 78 23.28 2.74 3.49
CA SER A 78 23.72 2.09 4.73
C SER A 78 24.45 3.04 5.69
N ASP A 79 25.29 3.94 5.14
CA ASP A 79 26.07 4.91 5.92
C ASP A 79 25.47 6.32 5.93
N SER A 80 24.33 6.51 5.26
CA SER A 80 23.64 7.81 5.20
C SER A 80 22.91 8.13 6.51
N PRO A 81 22.65 9.40 6.83
CA PRO A 81 21.92 9.80 8.02
C PRO A 81 20.40 9.59 7.88
N VAL A 82 20.01 8.39 7.49
CA VAL A 82 18.63 7.91 7.39
C VAL A 82 18.45 6.59 8.13
N ILE A 83 17.24 6.33 8.57
CA ILE A 83 16.83 5.04 9.12
C ILE A 83 16.15 4.27 8.00
N LEU A 84 16.72 3.12 7.64
CA LEU A 84 16.23 2.24 6.58
C LEU A 84 15.02 1.42 7.06
N PRO A 85 14.15 0.96 6.14
CA PRO A 85 13.04 0.10 6.50
C PRO A 85 13.55 -1.22 7.08
N TRP A 86 13.10 -1.54 8.29
CA TRP A 86 13.45 -2.79 8.93
C TRP A 86 12.56 -3.92 8.45
N GLN A 87 13.15 -5.07 8.17
CA GLN A 87 12.44 -6.29 7.80
C GLN A 87 12.81 -7.40 8.80
N ARG A 88 11.79 -8.07 9.33
CA ARG A 88 12.02 -9.20 10.23
C ARG A 88 12.72 -10.34 9.48
N PRO A 89 13.73 -11.00 10.05
CA PRO A 89 14.37 -12.16 9.45
C PRO A 89 13.34 -13.25 9.08
N GLY A 90 13.45 -13.79 7.87
CA GLY A 90 12.53 -14.78 7.33
C GLY A 90 11.17 -14.25 6.85
N ALA A 91 10.95 -12.93 6.89
CA ALA A 91 9.80 -12.32 6.26
C ALA A 91 10.14 -11.83 4.85
N GLU A 92 9.20 -11.96 3.93
CA GLU A 92 9.29 -11.39 2.59
C GLU A 92 8.34 -10.20 2.45
N THR A 93 8.77 -9.16 1.74
CA THR A 93 7.95 -7.99 1.45
C THR A 93 7.82 -7.78 -0.05
N SER A 94 6.62 -7.34 -0.48
CA SER A 94 6.37 -6.95 -1.88
C SER A 94 6.97 -5.59 -2.26
N TRP A 95 7.55 -4.88 -1.31
CA TRP A 95 8.10 -3.55 -1.51
C TRP A 95 7.13 -2.62 -2.24
N HIS A 96 5.88 -2.60 -1.78
CA HIS A 96 4.88 -1.67 -2.31
C HIS A 96 5.33 -0.21 -2.17
N LEU A 97 5.92 0.11 -1.01
CA LEU A 97 6.59 1.37 -0.73
C LEU A 97 8.00 1.08 -0.21
N TYR A 98 8.95 1.94 -0.55
CA TYR A 98 10.26 1.98 0.09
C TYR A 98 10.37 3.30 0.86
N VAL A 99 10.34 3.22 2.17
CA VAL A 99 10.27 4.40 3.05
C VAL A 99 11.56 4.53 3.83
N ILE A 100 12.31 5.61 3.60
CA ILE A 100 13.39 6.03 4.49
C ILE A 100 12.84 6.99 5.55
N ARG A 101 13.47 7.05 6.72
CA ARG A 101 13.22 8.10 7.68
C ARG A 101 14.49 8.93 7.86
N VAL A 102 14.39 10.24 7.64
CA VAL A 102 15.50 11.15 7.91
C VAL A 102 15.81 11.12 9.39
N ASP A 103 17.03 10.76 9.75
CA ASP A 103 17.46 10.65 11.16
C ASP A 103 17.61 12.05 11.75
N PRO A 104 16.78 12.47 12.72
CA PRO A 104 16.79 13.82 13.25
C PRO A 104 18.04 14.16 14.07
N VAL A 105 18.84 13.14 14.43
CA VAL A 105 20.08 13.31 15.21
C VAL A 105 21.29 13.39 14.28
N ARG A 106 21.31 12.59 13.23
CA ARG A 106 22.45 12.47 12.32
C ARG A 106 22.37 13.38 11.10
N SER A 107 21.16 13.68 10.61
CA SER A 107 20.96 14.51 9.43
C SER A 107 21.02 15.98 9.75
N ARG A 108 21.64 16.74 8.84
CA ARG A 108 21.66 18.22 8.90
C ARG A 108 20.43 18.85 8.23
N VAL A 109 19.69 18.07 7.46
CA VAL A 109 18.49 18.52 6.76
C VAL A 109 17.25 17.84 7.30
N SER A 110 16.13 18.54 7.27
CA SER A 110 14.84 17.99 7.63
C SER A 110 14.25 17.13 6.49
N ARG A 111 13.29 16.26 6.83
CA ARG A 111 12.51 15.54 5.81
C ARG A 111 11.85 16.48 4.80
N ARG A 112 11.45 17.69 5.22
CA ARG A 112 10.84 18.69 4.34
C ARG A 112 11.84 19.21 3.31
N GLU A 113 13.04 19.57 3.73
CA GLU A 113 14.08 20.04 2.82
C GLU A 113 14.46 18.95 1.81
N LEU A 114 14.67 17.70 2.26
CA LEU A 114 14.96 16.58 1.38
C LEU A 114 13.81 16.33 0.38
N TYR A 115 12.54 16.44 0.83
CA TYR A 115 11.38 16.35 -0.05
C TYR A 115 11.43 17.42 -1.14
N ASP A 116 11.67 18.65 -0.77
CA ASP A 116 11.69 19.78 -1.71
C ASP A 116 12.85 19.64 -2.71
N GLU A 117 14.03 19.14 -2.30
CA GLU A 117 15.15 18.85 -3.20
C GLU A 117 14.84 17.72 -4.19
N CYS A 118 14.28 16.63 -3.71
CA CYS A 118 13.84 15.55 -4.58
C CYS A 118 12.82 16.06 -5.63
N ARG A 119 11.88 16.91 -5.22
CA ARG A 119 10.89 17.48 -6.14
C ARG A 119 11.51 18.42 -7.16
N ARG A 120 12.52 19.22 -6.79
CA ARG A 120 13.29 20.05 -7.73
C ARG A 120 14.09 19.23 -8.75
N ALA A 121 14.57 18.06 -8.32
CA ALA A 121 15.24 17.09 -9.17
C ALA A 121 14.29 16.21 -9.98
N GLU A 122 12.98 16.57 -10.05
CA GLU A 122 11.93 15.85 -10.78
C GLU A 122 11.68 14.39 -10.25
N ILE A 123 12.09 14.10 -9.02
CA ILE A 123 11.87 12.82 -8.38
C ILE A 123 10.50 12.81 -7.69
N GLY A 124 9.67 11.82 -8.04
CA GLY A 124 8.34 11.61 -7.47
C GLY A 124 8.39 11.00 -6.08
N VAL A 125 8.66 11.79 -5.05
CA VAL A 125 8.60 11.37 -3.65
C VAL A 125 7.25 11.68 -3.01
N ASN A 126 6.89 10.94 -1.95
CA ASN A 126 5.65 11.17 -1.20
C ASN A 126 5.84 10.89 0.31
N VAL A 127 4.86 11.30 1.11
CA VAL A 127 4.83 11.06 2.55
C VAL A 127 3.59 10.24 2.91
N HIS A 128 3.79 9.01 3.36
CA HIS A 128 2.73 8.06 3.72
C HIS A 128 2.74 7.78 5.22
N TYR A 129 1.80 8.35 6.01
CA TYR A 129 0.80 9.36 5.66
C TYR A 129 0.71 10.40 6.78
N ILE A 130 -0.05 11.49 6.57
CA ILE A 130 -0.44 12.39 7.66
C ILE A 130 -1.15 11.54 8.72
N PRO A 131 -0.79 11.66 10.02
CA PRO A 131 -1.44 10.89 11.09
C PRO A 131 -2.95 11.03 11.06
N VAL A 132 -3.66 9.90 11.09
CA VAL A 132 -5.12 9.85 10.93
C VAL A 132 -5.84 10.71 11.95
N HIS A 133 -5.36 10.72 13.19
CA HIS A 133 -5.93 11.50 14.28
C HIS A 133 -5.78 13.03 14.09
N TRP A 134 -4.93 13.50 13.15
CA TRP A 134 -4.84 14.91 12.79
C TRP A 134 -5.90 15.35 11.79
N GLN A 135 -6.57 14.42 11.14
CA GLN A 135 -7.60 14.73 10.16
C GLN A 135 -8.82 15.39 10.84
N PRO A 136 -9.48 16.35 10.18
CA PRO A 136 -10.58 17.13 10.79
C PRO A 136 -11.70 16.29 11.39
N ILE A 137 -12.04 15.16 10.75
CA ILE A 137 -13.10 14.27 11.23
C ILE A 137 -12.72 13.67 12.60
N TYR A 138 -11.50 13.20 12.79
CA TYR A 138 -11.01 12.61 14.05
C TYR A 138 -10.80 13.68 15.12
N ARG A 139 -10.38 14.88 14.75
CA ARG A 139 -10.30 16.02 15.68
C ARG A 139 -11.68 16.39 16.27
N LYS A 140 -12.75 16.27 15.48
CA LYS A 140 -14.14 16.46 15.97
C LYS A 140 -14.54 15.38 16.99
N LEU A 141 -13.93 14.19 16.92
CA LEU A 141 -14.11 13.10 17.88
C LEU A 141 -13.26 13.25 19.15
N GLY A 142 -12.49 14.33 19.27
CA GLY A 142 -11.70 14.65 20.46
C GLY A 142 -10.20 14.33 20.36
N PHE A 143 -9.74 13.68 19.30
CA PHE A 143 -8.32 13.38 19.11
C PHE A 143 -7.49 14.64 18.89
N ARG A 144 -6.24 14.63 19.39
CA ARG A 144 -5.33 15.79 19.35
C ARG A 144 -3.93 15.36 18.92
N ARG A 145 -3.11 16.35 18.57
CA ARG A 145 -1.66 16.15 18.43
C ARG A 145 -1.08 15.75 19.79
N GLY A 146 -0.15 14.79 19.78
CA GLY A 146 0.44 14.19 20.97
C GLY A 146 -0.24 12.90 21.44
N ASP A 147 -1.47 12.59 20.97
CA ASP A 147 -2.17 11.36 21.37
C ASP A 147 -1.47 10.07 20.89
N TYR A 148 -0.77 10.17 19.77
CA TYR A 148 -0.06 9.03 19.15
C TYR A 148 1.37 9.41 18.75
N PRO A 149 2.28 9.61 19.73
CA PRO A 149 3.61 10.17 19.48
C PRO A 149 4.45 9.35 18.51
N GLN A 150 4.35 8.02 18.51
CA GLN A 150 5.07 7.16 17.56
C GLN A 150 4.64 7.37 16.11
N ALA A 151 3.35 7.55 15.86
CA ALA A 151 2.83 7.84 14.52
C ALA A 151 3.25 9.25 14.06
N GLU A 152 3.28 10.19 14.98
CA GLU A 152 3.69 11.58 14.71
C GLU A 152 5.19 11.68 14.42
N GLU A 153 6.02 10.98 15.18
CA GLU A 153 7.47 10.88 14.98
C GLU A 153 7.79 10.22 13.62
N TYR A 154 7.10 9.11 13.32
CA TYR A 154 7.23 8.46 12.02
C TYR A 154 6.90 9.43 10.89
N TYR A 155 5.76 10.10 10.95
CA TYR A 155 5.35 11.07 9.94
C TYR A 155 6.34 12.22 9.78
N ALA A 156 6.91 12.71 10.86
CA ALA A 156 7.86 13.83 10.84
C ALA A 156 9.13 13.50 10.04
N SER A 157 9.53 12.24 9.99
CA SER A 157 10.79 11.78 9.39
C SER A 157 10.63 10.99 8.09
N ALA A 158 9.47 10.36 7.83
CA ALA A 158 9.26 9.43 6.73
C ALA A 158 9.20 10.09 5.35
N LEU A 159 9.88 9.49 4.38
CA LEU A 159 9.87 9.85 2.97
C LEU A 159 9.87 8.60 2.11
N SER A 160 8.88 8.43 1.25
CA SER A 160 8.80 7.31 0.32
C SER A 160 9.53 7.64 -0.98
N LEU A 161 10.49 6.80 -1.34
CA LEU A 161 11.25 6.87 -2.58
C LEU A 161 10.56 6.08 -3.70
N PRO A 162 10.83 6.40 -4.97
CA PRO A 162 10.29 5.67 -6.11
C PRO A 162 10.70 4.19 -6.07
N ILE A 163 9.72 3.30 -6.16
CA ILE A 163 9.95 1.87 -6.30
C ILE A 163 8.83 1.24 -7.14
N TYR A 164 9.16 0.83 -8.37
CA TYR A 164 8.24 0.18 -9.29
C TYR A 164 9.01 -0.63 -10.33
N TYR A 165 8.32 -1.60 -10.95
CA TYR A 165 8.93 -2.55 -11.88
C TYR A 165 9.72 -1.88 -13.02
N GLY A 166 9.19 -0.80 -13.60
CA GLY A 166 9.78 -0.10 -14.74
C GLY A 166 10.84 0.96 -14.39
N LEU A 167 11.26 1.06 -13.13
CA LEU A 167 12.29 2.02 -12.72
C LEU A 167 13.63 1.65 -13.37
N ALA A 168 14.11 2.51 -14.30
CA ALA A 168 15.37 2.29 -15.00
C ALA A 168 16.58 2.51 -14.07
N GLU A 169 17.71 1.85 -14.36
CA GLU A 169 18.93 1.98 -13.56
C GLU A 169 19.43 3.43 -13.49
N THR A 170 19.30 4.19 -14.58
CA THR A 170 19.68 5.62 -14.61
C THR A 170 18.80 6.46 -13.70
N GLN A 171 17.50 6.14 -13.63
CA GLN A 171 16.55 6.81 -12.71
C GLN A 171 16.84 6.43 -11.25
N LEU A 172 17.11 5.14 -10.99
CA LEU A 172 17.50 4.66 -9.66
C LEU A 172 18.79 5.36 -9.18
N ALA A 173 19.81 5.43 -10.03
CA ALA A 173 21.05 6.13 -9.73
C ALA A 173 20.83 7.63 -9.48
N HIS A 174 19.93 8.26 -10.24
CA HIS A 174 19.57 9.68 -10.04
C HIS A 174 18.90 9.91 -8.69
N VAL A 175 17.95 9.04 -8.28
CA VAL A 175 17.32 9.11 -6.95
C VAL A 175 18.38 8.98 -5.85
N ILE A 176 19.27 8.00 -5.95
CA ILE A 176 20.32 7.74 -4.97
C ILE A 176 21.26 8.95 -4.86
N ALA A 177 21.75 9.44 -5.98
CA ALA A 177 22.66 10.60 -6.02
C ALA A 177 22.03 11.84 -5.41
N THR A 178 20.77 12.13 -5.75
CA THR A 178 20.04 13.29 -5.21
C THR A 178 19.86 13.18 -3.70
N VAL A 179 19.41 12.04 -3.21
CA VAL A 179 19.19 11.81 -1.76
C VAL A 179 20.51 11.91 -0.99
N LYS A 180 21.58 11.24 -1.45
CA LYS A 180 22.92 11.31 -0.80
C LYS A 180 23.55 12.68 -0.85
N GLY A 181 23.34 13.42 -1.93
CA GLY A 181 23.90 14.76 -2.11
C GLY A 181 23.29 15.84 -1.21
N HIS A 182 22.12 15.56 -0.61
CA HIS A 182 21.38 16.52 0.20
C HIS A 182 21.20 16.08 1.68
N LEU A 183 21.70 14.92 2.06
CA LEU A 183 21.72 14.44 3.46
C LEU A 183 22.98 14.88 4.19
#